data_46cc1c9fddc5919bbf17ae96b0fba373
#
_entry.id   46cc1c9fddc5919bbf17ae96b0fba373
#
_cell.length_a   1.000
_cell.length_b   1.000
_cell.length_c   1.000
_cell.angle_alpha   90.00
_cell.angle_beta   90.00
_cell.angle_gamma   90.00
#
_symmetry.space_group_name_H-M   'P 1'
#
loop_
_entity.id
_entity.type
_entity.pdbx_description
1 polymer ?
#
loop_
_entity_poly.entity_id
_entity_poly.type
_entity_poly.pdbx_seq_one_letter_code
_entity_poly.pdbx_strand_id
1 'polypeptide(L)'
;PNYAEIRYTLPKLPYSSCSVLITIGWLLPAIRKEQTLDEVMQDIDTLLVGAHEVGIALEAAVVAAESLGLGTVPIGDVRKNALEIVHELKLPEYVFPMLGLCIGYPAEEPGLKPRFPQQAVFFEETYKTDLKDKLAEYDVIYAHYLKERPWNNRVGNWTDLAADFYRHPFHYKGVADALSQQGFTSAKSRYSV
;
A
#
# COMPACT_ATOMS: atom_id res chain seq x y z
N PRO A 1 -9.89 1.18 -22.39
CA PRO A 1 -10.04 0.36 -21.20
C PRO A 1 -10.66 1.24 -20.14
N ASN A 2 -11.96 0.98 -19.85
CA ASN A 2 -12.67 1.70 -18.80
C ASN A 2 -12.19 1.13 -17.45
N TYR A 3 -11.30 1.83 -16.79
CA TYR A 3 -11.10 1.66 -15.36
C TYR A 3 -12.39 2.12 -14.69
N ALA A 4 -13.06 1.21 -13.98
CA ALA A 4 -14.27 1.56 -13.23
C ALA A 4 -13.89 2.58 -12.17
N GLU A 5 -14.35 3.79 -12.33
CA GLU A 5 -14.22 4.88 -11.38
C GLU A 5 -15.12 4.57 -10.19
N ILE A 6 -14.56 4.04 -9.12
CA ILE A 6 -15.31 3.77 -7.90
C ILE A 6 -15.25 5.02 -7.04
N ARG A 7 -16.34 5.79 -7.03
CA ARG A 7 -16.49 6.98 -6.19
C ARG A 7 -16.99 6.57 -4.81
N TYR A 8 -16.13 6.67 -3.81
CA TYR A 8 -16.57 6.73 -2.42
C TYR A 8 -16.96 8.15 -2.05
N THR A 9 -18.17 8.31 -1.59
CA THR A 9 -18.57 9.52 -0.86
C THR A 9 -18.28 9.26 0.61
N LEU A 10 -17.11 9.62 1.09
CA LEU A 10 -16.87 9.73 2.51
C LEU A 10 -17.83 10.79 3.08
N PRO A 11 -18.43 10.56 4.27
CA PRO A 11 -19.35 11.53 4.86
C PRO A 11 -18.62 12.86 5.05
N LYS A 12 -19.06 13.87 4.30
CA LYS A 12 -18.74 15.29 4.40
C LYS A 12 -17.47 15.65 5.18
N LEU A 13 -16.32 15.35 4.61
CA LEU A 13 -15.12 16.12 4.90
C LEU A 13 -15.30 17.50 4.25
N PRO A 14 -14.92 18.61 4.91
CA PRO A 14 -15.19 19.97 4.44
C PRO A 14 -14.47 20.37 3.15
N TYR A 15 -13.77 19.46 2.53
CA TYR A 15 -13.02 19.62 1.28
C TYR A 15 -13.37 18.47 0.34
N SER A 16 -13.59 18.78 -0.93
CA SER A 16 -13.87 17.81 -2.00
C SER A 16 -12.66 16.90 -2.22
N SER A 17 -12.53 15.83 -1.41
CA SER A 17 -11.55 14.81 -1.61
C SER A 17 -12.15 13.64 -2.40
N CYS A 18 -11.46 13.18 -3.41
CA CYS A 18 -11.77 11.96 -4.13
C CYS A 18 -10.92 10.84 -3.54
N SER A 19 -11.54 9.72 -3.17
CA SER A 19 -10.81 8.53 -2.74
C SER A 19 -10.83 7.51 -3.88
N VAL A 20 -9.65 7.07 -4.30
CA VAL A 20 -9.46 6.01 -5.29
C VAL A 20 -9.01 4.77 -4.56
N LEU A 21 -9.67 3.65 -4.83
CA LEU A 21 -9.23 2.35 -4.35
C LEU A 21 -8.45 1.66 -5.46
N ILE A 22 -7.24 1.24 -5.15
CA ILE A 22 -6.38 0.51 -6.09
C ILE A 22 -6.45 -0.96 -5.72
N THR A 23 -6.91 -1.77 -6.66
CA THR A 23 -7.17 -3.19 -6.48
C THR A 23 -6.25 -4.02 -7.36
N ILE A 24 -5.96 -5.23 -6.91
CA ILE A 24 -5.40 -6.26 -7.77
C ILE A 24 -6.56 -6.91 -8.52
N GLY A 25 -6.47 -7.01 -9.84
CA GLY A 25 -7.45 -7.73 -10.63
C GLY A 25 -6.89 -8.07 -12.01
N TRP A 26 -6.92 -9.35 -12.36
CA TRP A 26 -6.43 -9.88 -13.64
C TRP A 26 -7.55 -10.40 -14.53
N LEU A 27 -8.78 -10.00 -14.27
CA LEU A 27 -9.96 -10.59 -14.87
C LEU A 27 -9.98 -10.53 -16.41
N LEU A 28 -9.47 -9.45 -17.01
CA LEU A 28 -9.68 -9.18 -18.43
C LEU A 28 -8.80 -9.99 -19.41
N PRO A 29 -7.52 -10.29 -19.13
CA PRO A 29 -6.70 -11.08 -20.06
C PRO A 29 -7.04 -12.56 -20.09
N ALA A 30 -7.50 -13.13 -18.98
CA ALA A 30 -7.75 -14.55 -18.84
C ALA A 30 -9.07 -15.00 -19.49
N ILE A 31 -10.09 -14.14 -19.51
CA ILE A 31 -11.36 -14.40 -20.17
C ILE A 31 -11.18 -14.64 -21.69
N ARG A 32 -10.10 -14.16 -22.29
CA ARG A 32 -9.86 -14.25 -23.73
C ARG A 32 -9.17 -15.53 -24.20
N LYS A 33 -8.66 -16.40 -23.30
CA LYS A 33 -7.76 -17.51 -23.68
C LYS A 33 -8.13 -18.90 -23.17
N GLU A 34 -9.36 -19.17 -22.80
CA GLU A 34 -9.79 -20.51 -22.35
C GLU A 34 -8.96 -21.15 -21.21
N GLN A 35 -8.09 -20.36 -20.56
CA GLN A 35 -7.36 -20.81 -19.36
C GLN A 35 -8.25 -20.60 -18.13
N THR A 36 -8.29 -21.61 -17.26
CA THR A 36 -9.00 -21.46 -15.99
C THR A 36 -8.24 -20.44 -15.12
N LEU A 37 -8.94 -19.38 -14.72
CA LEU A 37 -8.39 -18.35 -13.83
C LEU A 37 -7.84 -18.95 -12.54
N ASP A 38 -8.47 -19.99 -12.05
CA ASP A 38 -8.12 -20.66 -10.80
C ASP A 38 -6.65 -21.10 -10.75
N GLU A 39 -6.14 -21.66 -11.85
CA GLU A 39 -4.75 -22.11 -11.88
C GLU A 39 -3.74 -20.96 -11.82
N VAL A 40 -4.08 -19.82 -12.41
CA VAL A 40 -3.22 -18.63 -12.41
C VAL A 40 -3.28 -17.92 -11.07
N MET A 41 -4.47 -17.79 -10.49
CA MET A 41 -4.68 -17.05 -9.24
C MET A 41 -4.24 -17.80 -7.98
N GLN A 42 -4.01 -19.11 -8.08
CA GLN A 42 -3.44 -19.92 -7.02
C GLN A 42 -1.91 -19.76 -6.90
N ASP A 43 -1.27 -19.12 -7.86
CA ASP A 43 0.16 -18.87 -7.80
C ASP A 43 0.46 -17.60 -6.98
N ILE A 44 1.32 -17.73 -5.98
CA ILE A 44 1.77 -16.61 -5.16
C ILE A 44 2.44 -15.50 -5.98
N ASP A 45 3.09 -15.86 -7.10
CA ASP A 45 3.71 -14.89 -8.00
C ASP A 45 2.68 -13.94 -8.60
N THR A 46 1.49 -14.43 -8.93
CA THR A 46 0.38 -13.57 -9.42
C THR A 46 0.00 -12.49 -8.39
N LEU A 47 -0.03 -12.84 -7.10
CA LEU A 47 -0.27 -11.87 -6.03
C LEU A 47 0.86 -10.84 -5.93
N LEU A 48 2.12 -11.29 -6.04
CA LEU A 48 3.29 -10.41 -6.02
C LEU A 48 3.31 -9.45 -7.21
N VAL A 49 3.06 -9.95 -8.41
CA VAL A 49 2.95 -9.11 -9.63
C VAL A 49 1.83 -8.09 -9.48
N GLY A 50 0.65 -8.53 -9.05
CA GLY A 50 -0.47 -7.62 -8.80
C GLY A 50 -0.16 -6.54 -7.77
N ALA A 51 0.54 -6.88 -6.69
CA ALA A 51 0.97 -5.92 -5.68
C ALA A 51 1.97 -4.89 -6.23
N HIS A 52 2.90 -5.31 -7.09
CA HIS A 52 3.82 -4.40 -7.79
C HIS A 52 3.08 -3.42 -8.71
N GLU A 53 2.15 -3.92 -9.51
CA GLU A 53 1.36 -3.07 -10.42
C GLU A 53 0.53 -2.03 -9.67
N VAL A 54 -0.04 -2.42 -8.53
CA VAL A 54 -0.74 -1.47 -7.64
C VAL A 54 0.21 -0.38 -7.16
N GLY A 55 1.44 -0.71 -6.78
CA GLY A 55 2.44 0.26 -6.36
C GLY A 55 2.82 1.24 -7.47
N ILE A 56 3.01 0.74 -8.69
CA ILE A 56 3.31 1.56 -9.88
C ILE A 56 2.15 2.49 -10.21
N ALA A 57 0.92 1.97 -10.20
CA ALA A 57 -0.28 2.76 -10.46
C ALA A 57 -0.51 3.83 -9.38
N LEU A 58 -0.24 3.50 -8.11
CA LEU A 58 -0.31 4.45 -7.01
C LEU A 58 0.64 5.62 -7.22
N GLU A 59 1.91 5.35 -7.49
CA GLU A 59 2.92 6.41 -7.69
C GLU A 59 2.57 7.27 -8.89
N ALA A 60 2.16 6.68 -10.00
CA ALA A 60 1.70 7.44 -11.17
C ALA A 60 0.53 8.37 -10.85
N ALA A 61 -0.43 7.91 -10.03
CA ALA A 61 -1.56 8.73 -9.59
C ALA A 61 -1.14 9.85 -8.64
N VAL A 62 -0.18 9.59 -7.73
CA VAL A 62 0.39 10.59 -6.82
C VAL A 62 1.09 11.69 -7.63
N VAL A 63 2.01 11.32 -8.52
CA VAL A 63 2.73 12.28 -9.36
C VAL A 63 1.78 13.11 -10.23
N ALA A 64 0.77 12.48 -10.82
CA ALA A 64 -0.24 13.18 -11.61
C ALA A 64 -1.04 14.18 -10.77
N ALA A 65 -1.48 13.79 -9.58
CA ALA A 65 -2.23 14.67 -8.68
C ALA A 65 -1.38 15.87 -8.22
N GLU A 66 -0.14 15.62 -7.80
CA GLU A 66 0.80 16.67 -7.37
C GLU A 66 1.15 17.64 -8.51
N SER A 67 1.28 17.15 -9.75
CA SER A 67 1.48 18.01 -10.92
C SER A 67 0.33 18.98 -11.20
N LEU A 68 -0.86 18.67 -10.67
CA LEU A 68 -2.05 19.52 -10.73
C LEU A 68 -2.24 20.40 -9.47
N GLY A 69 -1.27 20.42 -8.56
CA GLY A 69 -1.34 21.16 -7.30
C GLY A 69 -2.25 20.52 -6.24
N LEU A 70 -2.58 19.24 -6.39
CA LEU A 70 -3.38 18.50 -5.42
C LEU A 70 -2.46 17.79 -4.40
N GLY A 71 -2.97 17.62 -3.19
CA GLY A 71 -2.34 16.79 -2.17
C GLY A 71 -2.85 15.35 -2.23
N THR A 72 -2.02 14.42 -1.75
CA THR A 72 -2.33 12.99 -1.76
C THR A 72 -2.04 12.33 -0.42
N VAL A 73 -2.85 11.33 -0.04
CA VAL A 73 -2.60 10.49 1.14
C VAL A 73 -2.85 9.02 0.79
N PRO A 74 -1.81 8.20 0.62
CA PRO A 74 -1.95 6.76 0.50
C PRO A 74 -2.40 6.12 1.82
N ILE A 75 -3.39 5.21 1.76
CA ILE A 75 -4.02 4.59 2.93
C ILE A 75 -3.84 3.06 2.85
N GLY A 76 -2.98 2.52 3.71
CA GLY A 76 -2.79 1.07 3.86
C GLY A 76 -3.88 0.39 4.68
N ASP A 77 -4.55 1.12 5.56
CA ASP A 77 -5.54 0.61 6.52
C ASP A 77 -6.81 0.03 5.86
N VAL A 78 -7.00 0.22 4.57
CA VAL A 78 -8.06 -0.45 3.81
C VAL A 78 -8.01 -1.97 3.96
N ARG A 79 -6.82 -2.55 4.16
CA ARG A 79 -6.66 -3.99 4.37
C ARG A 79 -7.09 -4.48 5.75
N LYS A 80 -7.29 -3.58 6.70
CA LYS A 80 -7.73 -3.93 8.06
C LYS A 80 -9.12 -4.55 8.06
N ASN A 81 -10.01 -4.02 7.20
CA ASN A 81 -11.38 -4.49 7.03
C ASN A 81 -11.63 -4.82 5.54
N ALA A 82 -10.72 -5.59 4.91
CA ALA A 82 -10.76 -5.84 3.48
C ALA A 82 -12.07 -6.46 3.01
N LEU A 83 -12.66 -7.40 3.76
CA LEU A 83 -13.94 -8.02 3.40
C LEU A 83 -15.11 -7.05 3.43
N GLU A 84 -15.14 -6.11 4.38
CA GLU A 84 -16.19 -5.09 4.42
C GLU A 84 -16.11 -4.23 3.14
N ILE A 85 -14.89 -3.86 2.73
CA ILE A 85 -14.67 -3.10 1.49
C ILE A 85 -15.06 -3.92 0.26
N VAL A 86 -14.71 -5.20 0.23
CA VAL A 86 -15.13 -6.13 -0.84
C VAL A 86 -16.65 -6.15 -0.98
N HIS A 87 -17.37 -6.30 0.13
CA HIS A 87 -18.83 -6.32 0.14
C HIS A 87 -19.44 -4.97 -0.25
N GLU A 88 -18.95 -3.88 0.33
CA GLU A 88 -19.46 -2.53 0.07
C GLU A 88 -19.29 -2.14 -1.40
N LEU A 89 -18.12 -2.45 -1.97
CA LEU A 89 -17.79 -2.15 -3.36
C LEU A 89 -18.25 -3.23 -4.34
N LYS A 90 -18.80 -4.33 -3.83
CA LYS A 90 -19.20 -5.48 -4.67
C LYS A 90 -18.05 -5.94 -5.57
N LEU A 91 -16.85 -6.02 -5.00
CA LEU A 91 -15.69 -6.46 -5.75
C LEU A 91 -15.88 -7.91 -6.18
N PRO A 92 -15.63 -8.23 -7.45
CA PRO A 92 -15.74 -9.60 -7.93
C PRO A 92 -14.63 -10.48 -7.37
N GLU A 93 -14.78 -11.78 -7.54
CA GLU A 93 -13.71 -12.76 -7.29
C GLU A 93 -12.41 -12.35 -8.00
N TYR A 94 -11.26 -12.67 -7.41
CA TYR A 94 -9.92 -12.28 -7.87
C TYR A 94 -9.65 -10.77 -7.89
N VAL A 95 -10.43 -9.98 -7.16
CA VAL A 95 -10.16 -8.55 -6.94
C VAL A 95 -10.05 -8.28 -5.45
N PHE A 96 -8.93 -7.71 -5.04
CA PHE A 96 -8.64 -7.45 -3.62
C PHE A 96 -8.25 -5.97 -3.39
N PRO A 97 -8.76 -5.31 -2.33
CA PRO A 97 -8.42 -3.93 -2.01
C PRO A 97 -7.02 -3.84 -1.39
N MET A 98 -6.06 -3.32 -2.13
CA MET A 98 -4.65 -3.22 -1.69
C MET A 98 -4.35 -1.92 -0.96
N LEU A 99 -4.74 -0.80 -1.56
CA LEU A 99 -4.45 0.55 -1.08
C LEU A 99 -5.60 1.49 -1.40
N GLY A 100 -5.85 2.45 -0.51
CA GLY A 100 -6.64 3.63 -0.82
C GLY A 100 -5.72 4.81 -1.14
N LEU A 101 -6.21 5.74 -1.94
CA LEU A 101 -5.56 7.01 -2.20
C LEU A 101 -6.59 8.14 -2.05
N CYS A 102 -6.37 9.02 -1.10
CA CYS A 102 -7.13 10.26 -1.02
C CYS A 102 -6.42 11.32 -1.85
N ILE A 103 -7.18 12.04 -2.68
CA ILE A 103 -6.69 13.14 -3.50
C ILE A 103 -7.57 14.35 -3.23
N GLY A 104 -6.98 15.52 -2.99
CA GLY A 104 -7.75 16.74 -2.74
C GLY A 104 -6.87 17.98 -2.65
N TYR A 105 -7.48 19.12 -2.46
CA TYR A 105 -6.72 20.36 -2.22
C TYR A 105 -6.06 20.26 -0.84
N PRO A 106 -4.74 20.53 -0.73
CA PRO A 106 -4.05 20.48 0.55
C PRO A 106 -4.61 21.57 1.48
N ALA A 107 -4.97 21.16 2.70
CA ALA A 107 -5.41 22.07 3.75
C ALA A 107 -4.28 22.53 4.67
N GLU A 108 -3.11 21.89 4.54
CA GLU A 108 -1.92 22.13 5.35
C GLU A 108 -0.65 21.87 4.54
N GLU A 109 0.46 22.44 5.00
CA GLU A 109 1.79 22.12 4.49
C GLU A 109 2.53 21.25 5.53
N PRO A 110 2.56 19.93 5.35
CA PRO A 110 3.09 19.00 6.36
C PRO A 110 4.61 19.08 6.54
N GLY A 111 5.31 19.81 5.68
CA GLY A 111 6.76 19.87 5.65
C GLY A 111 7.41 18.59 5.12
N LEU A 112 8.73 18.60 5.04
CA LEU A 112 9.49 17.48 4.51
C LEU A 112 9.76 16.43 5.61
N LYS A 113 9.30 15.22 5.39
CA LYS A 113 9.65 14.08 6.23
C LYS A 113 11.04 13.55 5.82
N PRO A 114 11.97 13.34 6.75
CA PRO A 114 13.29 12.78 6.43
C PRO A 114 13.15 11.39 5.82
N ARG A 115 14.06 11.08 4.91
CA ARG A 115 14.18 9.78 4.25
C ARG A 115 15.42 9.06 4.77
N PHE A 116 15.47 7.75 4.62
CA PHE A 116 16.68 6.98 4.88
C PHE A 116 17.85 7.50 4.04
N PRO A 117 19.07 7.45 4.56
CA PRO A 117 20.24 7.73 3.75
C PRO A 117 20.30 6.76 2.57
N GLN A 118 20.73 7.27 1.42
CA GLN A 118 20.73 6.49 0.17
C GLN A 118 21.49 5.16 0.33
N GLN A 119 22.57 5.15 1.08
CA GLN A 119 23.39 3.97 1.35
C GLN A 119 22.68 2.89 2.20
N ALA A 120 21.53 3.20 2.79
CA ALA A 120 20.71 2.24 3.53
C ALA A 120 19.59 1.62 2.68
N VAL A 121 19.34 2.13 1.47
CA VAL A 121 18.24 1.70 0.60
C VAL A 121 18.68 1.37 -0.82
N PHE A 122 19.86 1.81 -1.23
CA PHE A 122 20.42 1.55 -2.54
C PHE A 122 21.81 0.92 -2.43
N PHE A 123 22.02 -0.23 -3.07
CA PHE A 123 23.26 -1.00 -3.02
C PHE A 123 23.76 -1.27 -4.43
N GLU A 124 25.04 -1.00 -4.64
CA GLU A 124 25.73 -1.37 -5.87
C GLU A 124 26.20 -2.84 -5.77
N GLU A 125 26.05 -3.60 -6.85
CA GLU A 125 26.49 -4.98 -7.03
C GLU A 125 25.83 -5.98 -6.05
N THR A 126 25.95 -5.77 -4.74
CA THR A 126 25.52 -6.75 -3.73
C THR A 126 24.80 -6.07 -2.57
N TYR A 127 23.81 -6.78 -2.01
CA TYR A 127 23.08 -6.33 -0.84
C TYR A 127 23.99 -6.30 0.40
N LYS A 128 23.92 -5.21 1.18
CA LYS A 128 24.66 -5.06 2.44
C LYS A 128 23.71 -5.22 3.63
N THR A 129 24.05 -6.12 4.52
CA THR A 129 23.23 -6.44 5.70
C THR A 129 23.60 -5.60 6.92
N ASP A 130 24.80 -5.07 6.98
CA ASP A 130 25.29 -4.24 8.10
C ASP A 130 24.86 -2.79 7.89
N LEU A 131 23.66 -2.48 8.36
CA LEU A 131 23.06 -1.14 8.27
C LEU A 131 22.89 -0.47 9.64
N LYS A 132 23.45 -1.08 10.70
CA LYS A 132 23.22 -0.64 12.08
C LYS A 132 23.60 0.83 12.30
N ASP A 133 24.76 1.25 11.82
CA ASP A 133 25.24 2.62 12.00
C ASP A 133 24.36 3.62 11.20
N LYS A 134 23.92 3.23 9.99
CA LYS A 134 23.03 4.04 9.16
C LYS A 134 21.64 4.20 9.76
N LEU A 135 21.14 3.17 10.40
CA LEU A 135 19.87 3.24 11.12
C LEU A 135 20.00 4.11 12.36
N ALA A 136 21.12 4.03 13.11
CA ALA A 136 21.36 4.88 14.26
C ALA A 136 21.48 6.36 13.87
N GLU A 137 22.17 6.69 12.77
CA GLU A 137 22.22 8.05 12.22
C GLU A 137 20.80 8.56 11.87
N TYR A 138 20.01 7.71 11.22
CA TYR A 138 18.63 8.06 10.85
C TYR A 138 17.73 8.25 12.08
N ASP A 139 17.89 7.44 13.11
CA ASP A 139 17.12 7.54 14.35
C ASP A 139 17.27 8.91 15.01
N VAL A 140 18.48 9.49 15.01
CA VAL A 140 18.71 10.84 15.52
C VAL A 140 17.94 11.89 14.69
N ILE A 141 18.04 11.79 13.36
CA ILE A 141 17.34 12.71 12.45
C ILE A 141 15.83 12.59 12.62
N TYR A 142 15.33 11.35 12.69
CA TYR A 142 13.91 11.09 12.80
C TYR A 142 13.32 11.50 14.14
N ALA A 143 14.08 11.32 15.24
CA ALA A 143 13.68 11.80 16.57
C ALA A 143 13.55 13.32 16.61
N HIS A 144 14.49 14.04 15.99
CA HIS A 144 14.42 15.50 15.86
C HIS A 144 13.18 15.92 15.05
N TYR A 145 12.95 15.30 13.89
CA TYR A 145 11.75 15.54 13.08
C TYR A 145 10.46 15.31 13.86
N LEU A 146 10.34 14.21 14.61
CA LEU A 146 9.14 13.91 15.40
C LEU A 146 8.86 14.97 16.46
N LYS A 147 9.89 15.58 17.01
CA LYS A 147 9.81 16.62 18.03
C LYS A 147 9.41 17.97 17.41
N GLU A 148 9.99 18.33 16.28
CA GLU A 148 9.91 19.69 15.69
C GLU A 148 8.80 19.84 14.63
N ARG A 149 8.21 18.74 14.13
CA ARG A 149 7.14 18.83 13.13
C ARG A 149 5.92 19.58 13.68
N PRO A 150 5.18 20.30 12.82
CA PRO A 150 4.10 21.17 13.27
C PRO A 150 2.90 20.44 13.90
N TRP A 151 2.68 19.15 13.55
CA TRP A 151 1.55 18.35 14.01
C TRP A 151 1.97 16.98 14.49
N ASN A 152 1.22 16.39 15.43
CA ASN A 152 1.46 15.06 15.97
C ASN A 152 2.88 14.86 16.54
N ASN A 153 3.40 15.87 17.25
CA ASN A 153 4.68 15.76 17.93
C ASN A 153 4.68 14.58 18.90
N ARG A 154 5.77 13.86 18.92
CA ARG A 154 5.96 12.74 19.85
C ARG A 154 7.44 12.47 20.10
N VAL A 155 7.70 11.82 21.21
CA VAL A 155 9.04 11.32 21.55
C VAL A 155 9.20 9.92 20.96
N GLY A 156 10.38 9.63 20.45
CA GLY A 156 10.73 8.33 19.88
C GLY A 156 11.70 8.49 18.70
N ASN A 157 12.12 7.37 18.16
CA ASN A 157 12.94 7.28 16.96
C ASN A 157 12.30 6.31 15.98
N TRP A 158 12.85 6.16 14.78
CA TRP A 158 12.26 5.29 13.77
C TRP A 158 12.35 3.81 14.16
N THR A 159 13.51 3.36 14.67
CA THR A 159 13.75 1.95 15.02
C THR A 159 12.79 1.47 16.10
N ASP A 160 12.60 2.25 17.16
CA ASP A 160 11.67 1.88 18.25
C ASP A 160 10.22 1.85 17.75
N LEU A 161 9.80 2.82 16.95
CA LEU A 161 8.46 2.86 16.40
C LEU A 161 8.19 1.72 15.42
N ALA A 162 9.16 1.36 14.60
CA ALA A 162 9.06 0.22 13.70
C ALA A 162 9.00 -1.10 14.48
N ALA A 163 9.85 -1.27 15.48
CA ALA A 163 9.86 -2.44 16.34
C ALA A 163 8.52 -2.60 17.09
N ASP A 164 7.97 -1.51 17.60
CA ASP A 164 6.67 -1.52 18.27
C ASP A 164 5.53 -1.88 17.32
N PHE A 165 5.53 -1.32 16.11
CA PHE A 165 4.56 -1.68 15.08
C PHE A 165 4.57 -3.19 14.76
N TYR A 166 5.74 -3.80 14.63
CA TYR A 166 5.87 -5.22 14.33
C TYR A 166 5.69 -6.15 15.54
N ARG A 167 5.83 -5.66 16.77
CA ARG A 167 5.44 -6.42 17.99
C ARG A 167 3.95 -6.69 18.06
N HIS A 168 3.15 -5.84 17.41
CA HIS A 168 1.70 -5.95 17.36
C HIS A 168 1.23 -6.33 15.94
N PRO A 169 1.58 -7.53 15.42
CA PRO A 169 1.35 -7.94 14.03
C PRO A 169 -0.13 -8.06 13.66
N PHE A 170 -1.03 -7.68 14.55
CA PHE A 170 -2.44 -7.99 14.47
C PHE A 170 -3.32 -6.90 13.88
N HIS A 171 -2.73 -5.84 13.36
CA HIS A 171 -3.52 -4.79 12.72
C HIS A 171 -4.29 -5.27 11.48
N TYR A 172 -3.79 -6.33 10.83
CA TYR A 172 -4.34 -6.87 9.58
C TYR A 172 -4.64 -8.37 9.68
N LYS A 173 -5.28 -8.80 10.77
CA LYS A 173 -5.57 -10.23 11.04
C LYS A 173 -6.35 -10.96 9.95
N GLY A 174 -7.23 -10.27 9.27
CA GLY A 174 -8.15 -10.88 8.31
C GLY A 174 -7.64 -10.89 6.87
N VAL A 175 -6.41 -10.45 6.58
CA VAL A 175 -5.92 -10.32 5.19
C VAL A 175 -5.83 -11.68 4.49
N ALA A 176 -5.29 -12.69 5.17
CA ALA A 176 -5.15 -14.02 4.58
C ALA A 176 -6.52 -14.65 4.28
N ASP A 177 -7.46 -14.51 5.23
CA ASP A 177 -8.83 -15.00 5.07
C ASP A 177 -9.57 -14.26 3.95
N ALA A 178 -9.40 -12.95 3.88
CA ALA A 178 -9.99 -12.12 2.84
C ALA A 178 -9.43 -12.45 1.44
N LEU A 179 -8.13 -12.67 1.32
CA LEU A 179 -7.51 -13.11 0.08
C LEU A 179 -8.05 -14.48 -0.34
N SER A 180 -8.15 -15.42 0.60
CA SER A 180 -8.70 -16.75 0.34
C SER A 180 -10.16 -16.70 -0.12
N GLN A 181 -11.00 -15.87 0.52
CA GLN A 181 -12.41 -15.68 0.13
C GLN A 181 -12.55 -15.00 -1.23
N GLN A 182 -11.56 -14.20 -1.64
CA GLN A 182 -11.51 -13.60 -2.97
C GLN A 182 -10.83 -14.51 -4.03
N GLY A 183 -10.58 -15.78 -3.73
CA GLY A 183 -10.02 -16.75 -4.67
C GLY A 183 -8.50 -16.79 -4.75
N PHE A 184 -7.79 -15.93 -4.03
CA PHE A 184 -6.34 -15.99 -3.94
C PHE A 184 -5.91 -17.04 -2.93
N THR A 185 -5.75 -18.27 -3.35
CA THR A 185 -5.27 -19.33 -2.46
C THR A 185 -3.76 -19.35 -2.43
N SER A 186 -3.20 -19.00 -1.30
CA SER A 186 -1.77 -19.05 -1.08
C SER A 186 -1.32 -20.47 -0.91
N ALA A 187 -0.71 -21.16 -1.74
CA ALA A 187 0.12 -22.22 -1.20
C ALA A 187 0.53 -23.39 -2.07
N LYS A 188 0.43 -23.36 -3.32
CA LYS A 188 1.15 -24.37 -4.08
C LYS A 188 2.01 -23.70 -5.14
N SER A 189 3.32 -23.66 -4.89
CA SER A 189 4.23 -23.50 -6.00
C SER A 189 3.85 -24.53 -7.07
N ARG A 190 3.62 -24.09 -8.29
CA ARG A 190 3.40 -24.99 -9.44
C ARG A 190 4.59 -25.92 -9.68
N TYR A 191 5.67 -25.66 -9.03
CA TYR A 191 6.96 -26.36 -9.14
C TYR A 191 7.37 -26.96 -7.80
N SER A 192 6.51 -27.81 -7.21
CA SER A 192 7.04 -28.78 -6.27
C SER A 192 7.82 -29.81 -7.06
N VAL A 193 9.13 -29.65 -7.06
CA VAL A 193 10.08 -30.66 -7.50
C VAL A 193 9.98 -31.87 -6.60
#